data_f82ae0f4b7f61aa9a69c8080709d1f79
#
_entry.id   f82ae0f4b7f61aa9a69c8080709d1f79
#
_cell.length_a   1.000
_cell.length_b   1.000
_cell.length_c   1.000
_cell.angle_alpha   90.00
_cell.angle_beta   90.00
_cell.angle_gamma   90.00
#
_symmetry.space_group_name_H-M   'P 1'
#
loop_
_entity.id
_entity.type
_entity.pdbx_description
1 polymer ?
#
loop_
_entity_poly.entity_id
_entity_poly.type
_entity_poly.pdbx_seq_one_letter_code
_entity_poly.pdbx_strand_id
1 'polypeptide(L)'
;MIVDDVMTDKITLHGLGFVQVQLQGNQRLHVWHPELPRRACFEHSAIHDHRFNFTSRVIVGTQINHTFEDAANDAGEFVLYLHEGARTAGGGRPWTPDGRADMVRTESYVIEAGNDYNTLAYEFHRTEPAGDGRVATIMAKRGEYPAGAHSTCRFGIMPDTDFDRFQWSTAKLWEVVADVLAGQALAAPTPPVARPTFEPFKFSDSPDGCAAEAVYLRQVAAEDKFNGQ
;
A
#
# COMPACT_ATOMS: atom_id res chain seq x y z
N MET A 1 19.32 -9.50 -1.63
CA MET A 1 18.50 -9.78 -2.83
C MET A 1 19.37 -9.36 -4.00
N ILE A 2 19.72 -10.30 -4.87
CA ILE A 2 20.50 -9.98 -6.07
C ILE A 2 19.49 -9.54 -7.12
N VAL A 3 19.64 -8.32 -7.66
CA VAL A 3 18.72 -7.72 -8.63
C VAL A 3 18.59 -8.59 -9.89
N ASP A 4 19.61 -9.37 -10.20
CA ASP A 4 19.66 -10.24 -11.38
C ASP A 4 18.64 -11.40 -11.37
N ASP A 5 18.10 -11.78 -10.20
CA ASP A 5 17.07 -12.82 -10.10
C ASP A 5 15.62 -12.27 -10.27
N VAL A 6 15.46 -10.97 -10.39
CA VAL A 6 14.15 -10.34 -10.59
C VAL A 6 13.88 -10.19 -12.09
N MET A 7 13.65 -11.31 -12.75
CA MET A 7 13.16 -11.34 -14.12
C MET A 7 11.73 -10.85 -14.17
N THR A 8 11.50 -9.57 -14.38
CA THR A 8 10.14 -9.14 -14.62
C THR A 8 10.07 -7.94 -15.53
N ASP A 9 9.41 -8.13 -16.68
CA ASP A 9 8.95 -7.06 -17.55
C ASP A 9 7.80 -6.26 -16.90
N LYS A 10 7.37 -6.66 -15.68
CA LYS A 10 6.24 -6.07 -14.97
C LYS A 10 6.71 -5.01 -14.00
N ILE A 11 7.33 -3.98 -14.55
CA ILE A 11 7.73 -2.76 -13.85
C ILE A 11 6.93 -1.59 -14.40
N THR A 12 6.30 -0.79 -13.55
CA THR A 12 5.45 0.33 -13.95
C THR A 12 5.54 1.48 -12.96
N LEU A 13 5.20 2.67 -13.42
CA LEU A 13 4.87 3.78 -12.52
C LEU A 13 3.56 3.54 -11.79
N HIS A 14 3.42 4.16 -10.64
CA HIS A 14 2.15 4.28 -9.93
C HIS A 14 1.81 5.76 -9.72
N GLY A 15 0.54 6.13 -9.92
CA GLY A 15 0.08 7.52 -9.81
C GLY A 15 0.30 8.16 -8.43
N LEU A 16 0.66 7.38 -7.43
CA LEU A 16 1.06 7.84 -6.09
C LEU A 16 2.57 8.14 -5.97
N GLY A 17 3.32 8.18 -7.06
CA GLY A 17 4.73 8.59 -7.07
C GLY A 17 5.72 7.51 -6.65
N PHE A 18 5.47 6.27 -7.02
CA PHE A 18 6.42 5.18 -6.84
C PHE A 18 6.51 4.27 -8.07
N VAL A 19 7.63 3.59 -8.22
CA VAL A 19 7.79 2.47 -9.15
C VAL A 19 7.26 1.21 -8.48
N GLN A 20 6.42 0.45 -9.19
CA GLN A 20 5.93 -0.85 -8.75
C GLN A 20 6.55 -1.95 -9.60
N VAL A 21 7.26 -2.88 -8.96
CA VAL A 21 7.81 -4.09 -9.58
C VAL A 21 7.04 -5.30 -9.06
N GLN A 22 6.50 -6.12 -9.97
CA GLN A 22 5.87 -7.37 -9.59
C GLN A 22 6.95 -8.43 -9.32
N LEU A 23 6.97 -8.97 -8.12
CA LEU A 23 7.85 -10.08 -7.71
C LEU A 23 7.08 -11.41 -7.74
N GLN A 24 7.78 -12.51 -7.47
CA GLN A 24 7.16 -13.83 -7.30
C GLN A 24 6.35 -13.91 -5.99
N GLY A 25 5.48 -14.90 -5.87
CA GLY A 25 4.77 -15.20 -4.61
C GLY A 25 3.84 -14.08 -4.13
N ASN A 26 3.10 -13.41 -5.04
CA ASN A 26 2.20 -12.30 -4.71
C ASN A 26 2.89 -11.10 -4.03
N GLN A 27 4.20 -10.95 -4.19
CA GLN A 27 4.96 -9.85 -3.65
C GLN A 27 5.11 -8.72 -4.68
N ARG A 28 5.35 -7.52 -4.16
CA ARG A 28 5.67 -6.32 -4.95
C ARG A 28 6.79 -5.56 -4.26
N LEU A 29 7.73 -5.06 -5.07
CA LEU A 29 8.65 -4.02 -4.63
C LEU A 29 8.03 -2.66 -5.01
N HIS A 30 7.94 -1.76 -4.07
CA HIS A 30 7.58 -0.37 -4.29
C HIS A 30 8.81 0.49 -4.00
N VAL A 31 9.11 1.42 -4.92
CA VAL A 31 10.28 2.29 -4.82
C VAL A 31 9.85 3.73 -5.04
N TRP A 32 9.98 4.56 -4.02
CA TRP A 32 9.77 6.02 -4.09
C TRP A 32 11.07 6.71 -4.43
N HIS A 33 10.97 7.75 -5.24
CA HIS A 33 12.05 8.63 -5.58
C HIS A 33 11.48 10.04 -5.83
N PRO A 34 12.16 11.13 -5.42
CA PRO A 34 11.62 12.49 -5.53
C PRO A 34 11.32 12.94 -6.97
N GLU A 35 12.02 12.39 -7.96
CA GLU A 35 11.84 12.74 -9.39
C GLU A 35 10.68 11.99 -10.07
N LEU A 36 10.04 11.03 -9.39
CA LEU A 36 8.96 10.25 -10.01
C LEU A 36 7.71 11.10 -10.22
N PRO A 37 7.08 10.99 -11.40
CA PRO A 37 5.83 11.69 -11.65
C PRO A 37 4.70 11.13 -10.78
N ARG A 38 3.80 12.02 -10.40
CA ARG A 38 2.57 11.71 -9.67
C ARG A 38 1.38 12.08 -10.54
N ARG A 39 0.22 11.46 -10.27
CA ARG A 39 -1.03 11.88 -10.89
C ARG A 39 -1.36 13.34 -10.54
N ALA A 40 -1.99 14.07 -11.44
CA ALA A 40 -2.24 15.51 -11.28
C ALA A 40 -3.03 15.84 -9.99
N CYS A 41 -3.96 14.97 -9.58
CA CYS A 41 -4.74 15.17 -8.36
C CYS A 41 -4.07 14.58 -7.09
N PHE A 42 -2.80 14.19 -7.12
CA PHE A 42 -2.14 13.45 -6.03
C PHE A 42 -2.37 14.07 -4.64
N GLU A 43 -2.16 15.37 -4.49
CA GLU A 43 -2.29 16.06 -3.18
C GLU A 43 -3.70 15.97 -2.58
N HIS A 44 -4.69 15.69 -3.42
CA HIS A 44 -6.10 15.60 -3.07
C HIS A 44 -6.66 14.18 -3.09
N SER A 45 -5.85 13.19 -3.44
CA SER A 45 -6.33 11.84 -3.74
C SER A 45 -5.41 10.73 -3.27
N ALA A 46 -4.50 11.02 -2.34
CA ALA A 46 -3.52 10.02 -1.89
C ALA A 46 -4.09 8.99 -0.89
N ILE A 47 -5.23 9.28 -0.25
CA ILE A 47 -5.90 8.34 0.66
C ILE A 47 -6.63 7.28 -0.17
N HIS A 48 -6.37 6.01 0.13
CA HIS A 48 -6.94 4.87 -0.59
C HIS A 48 -6.96 3.62 0.29
N ASP A 49 -7.70 2.61 -0.14
CA ASP A 49 -7.70 1.29 0.45
C ASP A 49 -7.22 0.21 -0.52
N HIS A 50 -7.22 -1.01 -0.06
CA HIS A 50 -6.94 -2.21 -0.88
C HIS A 50 -7.98 -3.29 -0.59
N ARG A 51 -8.32 -4.10 -1.59
CA ARG A 51 -9.19 -5.27 -1.44
C ARG A 51 -8.46 -6.52 -0.92
N PHE A 52 -7.28 -6.36 -0.34
CA PHE A 52 -6.45 -7.46 0.20
C PHE A 52 -5.71 -6.98 1.45
N ASN A 53 -5.50 -7.91 2.38
CA ASN A 53 -4.56 -7.69 3.47
C ASN A 53 -3.14 -7.72 2.94
N PHE A 54 -2.23 -6.98 3.55
CA PHE A 54 -0.82 -7.07 3.21
C PHE A 54 0.10 -6.80 4.40
N THR A 55 1.28 -7.37 4.32
CA THR A 55 2.42 -6.97 5.15
C THR A 55 3.41 -6.26 4.25
N SER A 56 3.91 -5.12 4.68
CA SER A 56 4.95 -4.38 3.97
C SER A 56 6.17 -4.21 4.86
N ARG A 57 7.35 -4.53 4.33
CA ARG A 57 8.64 -4.33 4.97
C ARG A 57 9.36 -3.18 4.31
N VAL A 58 9.74 -2.16 5.08
CA VAL A 58 10.63 -1.11 4.60
C VAL A 58 12.06 -1.68 4.51
N ILE A 59 12.66 -1.60 3.32
CA ILE A 59 14.02 -2.12 3.06
C ILE A 59 15.04 -1.01 2.84
N VAL A 60 14.61 0.18 2.43
CA VAL A 60 15.46 1.38 2.28
C VAL A 60 14.69 2.59 2.81
N GLY A 61 15.38 3.47 3.51
CA GLY A 61 14.86 4.76 3.96
C GLY A 61 13.83 4.66 5.08
N THR A 62 12.98 5.66 5.16
CA THR A 62 11.94 5.79 6.19
C THR A 62 10.61 6.14 5.52
N GLN A 63 9.56 5.46 5.93
CA GLN A 63 8.19 5.66 5.44
C GLN A 63 7.32 6.19 6.57
N ILE A 64 6.41 7.10 6.25
CA ILE A 64 5.32 7.53 7.14
C ILE A 64 4.03 6.94 6.59
N ASN A 65 3.29 6.25 7.44
CA ASN A 65 1.98 5.71 7.11
C ASN A 65 0.91 6.36 8.00
N HIS A 66 -0.16 6.84 7.38
CA HIS A 66 -1.33 7.42 8.04
C HIS A 66 -2.53 6.54 7.79
N THR A 67 -3.30 6.22 8.82
CA THR A 67 -4.57 5.51 8.71
C THR A 67 -5.74 6.46 8.89
N PHE A 68 -6.87 6.11 8.29
CA PHE A 68 -8.07 6.94 8.30
C PHE A 68 -9.31 6.07 8.49
N GLU A 69 -10.29 6.64 9.17
CA GLU A 69 -11.67 6.17 9.15
C GLU A 69 -12.49 7.04 8.22
N ASP A 70 -13.38 6.42 7.46
CA ASP A 70 -14.36 7.10 6.64
C ASP A 70 -15.63 7.35 7.46
N ALA A 71 -16.00 8.60 7.65
CA ALA A 71 -17.28 9.00 8.20
C ALA A 71 -18.23 9.33 7.04
N ALA A 72 -19.18 8.44 6.75
CA ALA A 72 -20.15 8.63 5.68
C ALA A 72 -20.90 9.95 5.87
N ASN A 73 -20.82 10.82 4.86
CA ASN A 73 -21.39 12.17 4.89
C ASN A 73 -21.68 12.64 3.47
N ASP A 74 -22.95 12.82 3.10
CA ASP A 74 -23.35 13.28 1.76
C ASP A 74 -22.79 14.66 1.41
N ALA A 75 -22.42 15.45 2.41
CA ALA A 75 -21.72 16.74 2.27
C ALA A 75 -20.21 16.64 2.53
N GLY A 76 -19.67 15.41 2.73
CA GLY A 76 -18.28 15.15 3.12
C GLY A 76 -17.25 15.80 2.19
N GLU A 77 -16.03 16.00 2.70
CA GLU A 77 -14.96 16.69 2.00
C GLU A 77 -14.40 15.89 0.81
N PHE A 78 -14.54 14.56 0.83
CA PHE A 78 -13.99 13.65 -0.19
C PHE A 78 -15.11 12.90 -0.93
N VAL A 79 -14.89 12.70 -2.24
CA VAL A 79 -15.63 11.71 -3.04
C VAL A 79 -14.87 10.40 -2.97
N LEU A 80 -15.57 9.31 -2.66
CA LEU A 80 -15.06 7.95 -2.77
C LEU A 80 -15.19 7.48 -4.22
N TYR A 81 -14.18 6.81 -4.74
CA TYR A 81 -14.17 6.25 -6.08
C TYR A 81 -13.83 4.76 -6.02
N LEU A 82 -14.78 3.95 -6.41
CA LEU A 82 -14.63 2.50 -6.54
C LEU A 82 -13.80 2.16 -7.79
N HIS A 83 -12.85 1.25 -7.64
CA HIS A 83 -11.99 0.74 -8.71
C HIS A 83 -12.34 -0.70 -9.07
N GLU A 84 -13.25 -0.86 -10.02
CA GLU A 84 -13.66 -2.17 -10.55
C GLU A 84 -13.49 -2.21 -12.09
N GLY A 85 -13.71 -3.40 -12.66
CA GLY A 85 -13.68 -3.60 -14.10
C GLY A 85 -12.29 -3.74 -14.70
N ALA A 86 -12.22 -3.64 -16.01
CA ALA A 86 -11.00 -3.80 -16.80
C ALA A 86 -10.05 -2.61 -16.62
N ARG A 87 -8.75 -2.87 -16.78
CA ARG A 87 -7.75 -1.80 -16.81
C ARG A 87 -7.86 -0.97 -18.07
N THR A 88 -7.61 0.33 -17.95
CA THR A 88 -7.45 1.25 -19.08
C THR A 88 -6.13 0.99 -19.83
N ALA A 89 -5.97 1.59 -21.02
CA ALA A 89 -4.72 1.53 -21.78
C ALA A 89 -3.52 2.05 -21.00
N GLY A 90 -3.70 3.09 -20.17
CA GLY A 90 -2.67 3.60 -19.24
C GLY A 90 -2.41 2.70 -18.01
N GLY A 91 -3.05 1.52 -17.93
CA GLY A 91 -2.85 0.53 -16.88
C GLY A 91 -3.60 0.81 -15.55
N GLY A 92 -4.33 1.91 -15.46
CA GLY A 92 -5.22 2.24 -14.33
C GLY A 92 -6.52 1.42 -14.36
N ARG A 93 -7.37 1.60 -13.36
CA ARG A 93 -8.76 1.14 -13.35
C ARG A 93 -9.70 2.34 -13.46
N PRO A 94 -10.95 2.14 -13.89
CA PRO A 94 -11.96 3.19 -13.85
C PRO A 94 -12.12 3.78 -12.44
N TRP A 95 -12.54 5.02 -12.38
CA TRP A 95 -12.87 5.74 -11.16
C TRP A 95 -14.38 5.98 -11.15
N THR A 96 -15.12 5.09 -10.51
CA THR A 96 -16.59 5.17 -10.43
C THR A 96 -16.96 5.85 -9.10
N PRO A 97 -17.65 7.01 -9.11
CA PRO A 97 -18.08 7.66 -7.88
C PRO A 97 -18.94 6.72 -7.02
N ASP A 98 -18.65 6.62 -5.73
CA ASP A 98 -19.30 5.71 -4.77
C ASP A 98 -19.60 6.42 -3.45
N GLY A 99 -20.18 7.61 -3.54
CA GLY A 99 -20.58 8.40 -2.38
C GLY A 99 -19.53 9.42 -1.93
N ARG A 100 -19.79 10.02 -0.77
CA ARG A 100 -18.93 11.02 -0.13
C ARG A 100 -18.69 10.68 1.32
N ALA A 101 -17.55 11.10 1.85
CA ALA A 101 -17.18 10.92 3.25
C ALA A 101 -16.24 12.03 3.72
N ASP A 102 -16.15 12.20 5.03
CA ASP A 102 -15.03 12.88 5.67
C ASP A 102 -13.99 11.80 6.05
N MET A 103 -12.73 12.09 5.76
CA MET A 103 -11.61 11.19 6.08
C MET A 103 -10.95 11.65 7.37
N VAL A 104 -11.21 10.95 8.45
CA VAL A 104 -10.67 11.27 9.78
C VAL A 104 -9.39 10.48 10.01
N ARG A 105 -8.25 11.17 10.13
CA ARG A 105 -6.98 10.52 10.42
C ARG A 105 -6.98 9.97 11.85
N THR A 106 -6.79 8.65 11.97
CA THR A 106 -6.76 7.94 13.25
C THR A 106 -5.36 7.83 13.82
N GLU A 107 -4.39 7.40 13.01
CA GLU A 107 -3.03 7.16 13.45
C GLU A 107 -2.00 7.64 12.42
N SER A 108 -0.77 7.79 12.88
CA SER A 108 0.40 8.05 12.05
C SER A 108 1.62 7.38 12.66
N TYR A 109 2.32 6.56 11.88
CA TYR A 109 3.54 5.91 12.35
C TYR A 109 4.68 6.09 11.36
N VAL A 110 5.88 6.19 11.92
CA VAL A 110 7.13 6.23 11.18
C VAL A 110 7.72 4.82 11.17
N ILE A 111 8.01 4.31 9.98
CA ILE A 111 8.55 2.96 9.80
C ILE A 111 9.93 3.09 9.13
N GLU A 112 10.97 2.74 9.88
CA GLU A 112 12.36 2.73 9.40
C GLU A 112 12.70 1.42 8.69
N ALA A 113 13.76 1.45 7.87
CA ALA A 113 14.28 0.27 7.21
C ALA A 113 14.54 -0.88 8.20
N GLY A 114 14.14 -2.10 7.81
CA GLY A 114 14.18 -3.30 8.63
C GLY A 114 12.89 -3.63 9.38
N ASN A 115 11.94 -2.69 9.47
CA ASN A 115 10.67 -2.88 10.15
C ASN A 115 9.53 -3.21 9.18
N ASP A 116 8.53 -3.93 9.71
CA ASP A 116 7.34 -4.37 8.99
C ASP A 116 6.10 -3.65 9.55
N TYR A 117 5.07 -3.50 8.71
CA TYR A 117 3.73 -3.10 9.12
C TYR A 117 2.68 -3.89 8.37
N ASN A 118 1.50 -3.99 8.94
CA ASN A 118 0.37 -4.67 8.35
C ASN A 118 -0.74 -3.66 8.05
N THR A 119 -1.48 -3.91 6.98
CA THR A 119 -2.69 -3.16 6.62
C THR A 119 -3.78 -4.17 6.27
N LEU A 120 -4.96 -3.96 6.80
CA LEU A 120 -6.12 -4.80 6.51
C LEU A 120 -6.77 -4.37 5.18
N ALA A 121 -7.50 -5.30 4.57
CA ALA A 121 -8.34 -4.97 3.43
C ALA A 121 -9.36 -3.90 3.84
N TYR A 122 -9.59 -2.95 2.94
CA TYR A 122 -10.51 -1.82 3.10
C TYR A 122 -10.15 -0.83 4.21
N GLU A 123 -8.95 -0.93 4.79
CA GLU A 123 -8.40 0.08 5.68
C GLU A 123 -7.84 1.25 4.86
N PHE A 124 -8.46 2.42 5.01
CA PHE A 124 -7.98 3.63 4.33
C PHE A 124 -6.65 4.09 4.90
N HIS A 125 -5.70 4.31 4.01
CA HIS A 125 -4.38 4.80 4.40
C HIS A 125 -3.77 5.72 3.33
N ARG A 126 -2.75 6.46 3.75
CA ARG A 126 -1.85 7.24 2.91
C ARG A 126 -0.42 6.95 3.33
N THR A 127 0.44 6.73 2.37
CA THR A 127 1.86 6.44 2.59
C THR A 127 2.72 7.53 1.99
N GLU A 128 3.71 8.01 2.74
CA GLU A 128 4.63 9.06 2.32
C GLU A 128 6.08 8.61 2.55
N PRO A 129 7.00 8.83 1.57
CA PRO A 129 8.41 8.70 1.81
C PRO A 129 8.90 9.87 2.69
N ALA A 130 9.76 9.59 3.67
CA ALA A 130 10.40 10.60 4.50
C ALA A 130 11.85 10.89 4.04
N GLY A 131 12.49 11.87 4.67
CA GLY A 131 13.87 12.23 4.39
C GLY A 131 14.05 12.82 2.99
N ASP A 132 14.97 12.26 2.23
CA ASP A 132 15.26 12.68 0.85
C ASP A 132 14.26 12.11 -0.18
N GLY A 133 13.26 11.36 0.27
CA GLY A 133 12.24 10.77 -0.58
C GLY A 133 12.63 9.43 -1.24
N ARG A 134 13.82 8.89 -0.93
CA ARG A 134 14.28 7.58 -1.40
C ARG A 134 13.87 6.50 -0.41
N VAL A 135 12.84 5.76 -0.76
CA VAL A 135 12.29 4.68 0.07
C VAL A 135 12.01 3.46 -0.78
N ALA A 136 12.28 2.27 -0.27
CA ALA A 136 11.87 1.03 -0.89
C ALA A 136 11.20 0.09 0.11
N THR A 137 10.13 -0.58 -0.33
CA THR A 137 9.41 -1.56 0.49
C THR A 137 9.13 -2.84 -0.31
N ILE A 138 9.10 -3.98 0.39
CA ILE A 138 8.57 -5.23 -0.16
C ILE A 138 7.22 -5.47 0.50
N MET A 139 6.17 -5.47 -0.30
CA MET A 139 4.81 -5.75 0.10
C MET A 139 4.42 -7.17 -0.28
N ALA A 140 3.95 -7.97 0.66
CA ALA A 140 3.40 -9.30 0.45
C ALA A 140 1.88 -9.27 0.65
N LYS A 141 1.12 -9.58 -0.41
CA LYS A 141 -0.34 -9.69 -0.35
C LYS A 141 -0.73 -10.97 0.40
N ARG A 142 -1.76 -10.84 1.24
CA ARG A 142 -2.38 -11.93 1.97
C ARG A 142 -3.89 -11.84 1.76
N GLY A 143 -4.52 -12.88 1.28
CA GLY A 143 -5.92 -12.88 0.97
C GLY A 143 -6.29 -11.81 -0.09
N GLU A 144 -7.39 -12.00 -0.75
CA GLU A 144 -7.98 -11.02 -1.67
C GLU A 144 -9.49 -11.14 -1.62
N TYR A 145 -10.20 -10.03 -1.50
CA TYR A 145 -11.65 -9.99 -1.35
C TYR A 145 -12.32 -9.54 -2.64
N PRO A 146 -13.59 -9.90 -2.87
CA PRO A 146 -14.26 -9.69 -4.17
C PRO A 146 -14.61 -8.24 -4.46
N ALA A 147 -14.94 -7.43 -3.44
CA ALA A 147 -15.31 -6.02 -3.66
C ALA A 147 -14.11 -5.20 -4.16
N GLY A 148 -14.37 -4.17 -4.94
CA GLY A 148 -13.35 -3.25 -5.43
C GLY A 148 -12.66 -2.48 -4.31
N ALA A 149 -11.52 -1.91 -4.62
CA ALA A 149 -10.80 -0.99 -3.74
C ALA A 149 -11.27 0.45 -4.01
N HIS A 150 -11.07 1.35 -3.06
CA HIS A 150 -11.41 2.76 -3.20
C HIS A 150 -10.16 3.65 -3.24
N SER A 151 -10.28 4.75 -3.94
CA SER A 151 -9.46 5.94 -3.72
C SER A 151 -10.37 7.10 -3.38
N THR A 152 -9.87 8.05 -2.63
CA THR A 152 -10.59 9.30 -2.39
C THR A 152 -10.11 10.39 -3.33
N CYS A 153 -10.93 11.39 -3.59
CA CYS A 153 -10.49 12.66 -4.14
C CYS A 153 -11.28 13.79 -3.48
N ARG A 154 -10.61 14.88 -3.13
CA ARG A 154 -11.29 16.04 -2.52
C ARG A 154 -12.41 16.54 -3.43
N PHE A 155 -13.58 16.80 -2.84
CA PHE A 155 -14.74 17.29 -3.58
C PHE A 155 -14.40 18.58 -4.37
N GLY A 156 -14.84 18.64 -5.60
CA GLY A 156 -14.55 19.75 -6.51
C GLY A 156 -13.21 19.62 -7.26
N ILE A 157 -12.39 18.64 -6.94
CA ILE A 157 -11.18 18.32 -7.70
C ILE A 157 -11.47 17.17 -8.66
N MET A 158 -11.08 17.33 -9.92
CA MET A 158 -11.22 16.28 -10.94
C MET A 158 -10.18 15.18 -10.70
N PRO A 159 -10.56 13.90 -10.56
CA PRO A 159 -9.60 12.81 -10.47
C PRO A 159 -8.82 12.68 -11.80
N ASP A 160 -7.52 12.45 -11.71
CA ASP A 160 -6.69 12.13 -12.86
C ASP A 160 -6.85 10.64 -13.19
N THR A 161 -7.76 10.35 -14.11
CA THR A 161 -8.07 8.99 -14.59
C THR A 161 -7.11 8.51 -15.66
N ASP A 162 -6.32 9.41 -16.25
CA ASP A 162 -5.52 9.18 -17.46
C ASP A 162 -4.04 9.05 -17.16
N PHE A 163 -3.64 8.99 -15.87
CA PHE A 163 -2.25 8.78 -15.50
C PHE A 163 -1.68 7.55 -16.21
N ASP A 164 -0.73 7.77 -17.12
CA ASP A 164 -0.07 6.70 -17.86
C ASP A 164 1.02 6.05 -16.99
N ARG A 165 0.80 4.80 -16.62
CA ARG A 165 1.76 4.00 -15.83
C ARG A 165 2.98 3.56 -16.65
N PHE A 166 2.93 3.71 -17.96
CA PHE A 166 3.96 3.28 -18.91
C PHE A 166 4.70 4.46 -19.57
N GLN A 167 4.49 5.69 -19.11
CA GLN A 167 5.09 6.91 -19.68
C GLN A 167 6.63 6.95 -19.60
N TRP A 168 7.24 6.14 -18.73
CA TRP A 168 8.68 5.94 -18.69
C TRP A 168 9.07 4.55 -19.20
N SER A 169 10.24 4.48 -19.88
CA SER A 169 10.75 3.19 -20.33
C SER A 169 11.12 2.29 -19.15
N THR A 170 11.04 0.97 -19.37
CA THR A 170 11.47 -0.03 -18.40
C THR A 170 12.91 0.20 -17.92
N ALA A 171 13.83 0.55 -18.84
CA ALA A 171 15.23 0.85 -18.50
C ALA A 171 15.33 2.02 -17.50
N LYS A 172 14.63 3.13 -17.76
CA LYS A 172 14.64 4.29 -16.87
C LYS A 172 14.04 3.97 -15.49
N LEU A 173 13.00 3.13 -15.43
CA LEU A 173 12.42 2.69 -14.16
C LEU A 173 13.42 1.83 -13.35
N TRP A 174 14.18 0.97 -14.03
CA TRP A 174 15.22 0.18 -13.38
C TRP A 174 16.40 1.02 -12.90
N GLU A 175 16.77 2.11 -13.58
CA GLU A 175 17.76 3.08 -13.09
C GLU A 175 17.32 3.68 -11.75
N VAL A 176 16.06 4.08 -11.61
CA VAL A 176 15.50 4.59 -10.34
C VAL A 176 15.53 3.51 -9.25
N VAL A 177 15.15 2.29 -9.57
CA VAL A 177 15.20 1.17 -8.61
C VAL A 177 16.63 0.94 -8.15
N ALA A 178 17.60 0.93 -9.06
CA ALA A 178 19.02 0.75 -8.74
C ALA A 178 19.56 1.89 -7.87
N ASP A 179 19.23 3.15 -8.18
CA ASP A 179 19.66 4.32 -7.39
C ASP A 179 19.19 4.20 -5.93
N VAL A 180 17.90 3.91 -5.71
CA VAL A 180 17.36 3.78 -4.36
C VAL A 180 17.93 2.56 -3.62
N LEU A 181 18.08 1.41 -4.29
CA LEU A 181 18.61 0.20 -3.65
C LEU A 181 20.12 0.27 -3.40
N ALA A 182 20.88 1.05 -4.17
CA ALA A 182 22.32 1.26 -3.95
C ALA A 182 22.60 1.94 -2.60
N GLY A 183 21.68 2.77 -2.11
CA GLY A 183 21.74 3.35 -0.78
C GLY A 183 21.79 2.32 0.37
N GLN A 184 21.35 1.07 0.13
CA GLN A 184 21.51 -0.04 1.09
C GLN A 184 22.94 -0.60 1.18
N ALA A 185 23.72 -0.51 0.10
CA ALA A 185 25.04 -1.12 0.03
C ALA A 185 26.07 -0.45 0.97
N LEU A 186 25.77 0.72 1.51
CA LEU A 186 26.64 1.50 2.40
C LEU A 186 26.27 1.40 3.88
N ALA A 187 25.11 0.87 4.23
CA ALA A 187 24.73 0.62 5.61
C ALA A 187 25.12 -0.80 6.01
N ALA A 188 26.13 -0.92 6.89
CA ALA A 188 26.48 -2.21 7.49
C ALA A 188 25.23 -2.84 8.14
N PRO A 189 25.05 -4.18 8.05
CA PRO A 189 23.88 -4.82 8.65
C PRO A 189 23.86 -4.56 10.14
N THR A 190 22.85 -3.83 10.59
CA THR A 190 22.55 -3.71 12.02
C THR A 190 22.26 -5.11 12.56
N PRO A 191 22.90 -5.55 13.67
CA PRO A 191 22.61 -6.85 14.24
C PRO A 191 21.09 -6.99 14.50
N PRO A 192 20.52 -8.17 14.32
CA PRO A 192 19.08 -8.36 14.44
C PRO A 192 18.63 -7.91 15.82
N VAL A 193 17.83 -6.88 15.87
CA VAL A 193 17.10 -6.50 17.09
C VAL A 193 16.25 -7.71 17.48
N ALA A 194 16.40 -8.18 18.71
CA ALA A 194 15.61 -9.28 19.24
C ALA A 194 14.14 -9.03 18.91
N ARG A 195 13.49 -9.97 18.21
CA ARG A 195 12.07 -9.85 17.91
C ARG A 195 11.30 -9.54 19.18
N PRO A 196 10.51 -8.48 19.23
CA PRO A 196 9.54 -8.35 20.31
C PRO A 196 8.70 -9.63 20.27
N THR A 197 8.68 -10.35 21.39
CA THR A 197 7.73 -11.45 21.58
C THR A 197 6.35 -10.83 21.55
N PHE A 198 5.63 -11.03 20.44
CA PHE A 198 4.25 -10.63 20.36
C PHE A 198 3.48 -11.44 21.40
N GLU A 199 3.07 -10.79 22.49
CA GLU A 199 2.00 -11.36 23.31
C GLU A 199 0.75 -11.41 22.42
N PRO A 200 0.02 -12.54 22.39
CA PRO A 200 -1.21 -12.62 21.61
C PRO A 200 -2.17 -11.54 22.13
N PHE A 201 -2.75 -10.80 21.20
CA PHE A 201 -3.72 -9.75 21.49
C PHE A 201 -4.84 -10.34 22.33
N LYS A 202 -4.98 -9.89 23.57
CA LYS A 202 -6.06 -10.32 24.48
C LYS A 202 -7.29 -9.48 24.16
N PHE A 203 -8.27 -10.09 23.53
CA PHE A 203 -9.59 -9.50 23.42
C PHE A 203 -10.19 -9.29 24.83
N SER A 204 -10.97 -8.21 25.00
CA SER A 204 -11.64 -7.97 26.27
C SER A 204 -12.66 -9.08 26.57
N ASP A 205 -12.83 -9.45 27.83
CA ASP A 205 -13.81 -10.43 28.28
C ASP A 205 -15.28 -9.92 28.16
N SER A 206 -15.51 -8.84 27.41
CA SER A 206 -16.83 -8.33 27.09
C SER A 206 -17.51 -9.19 26.02
N PRO A 207 -18.87 -9.27 25.99
CA PRO A 207 -19.59 -10.00 24.95
C PRO A 207 -19.21 -9.58 23.52
N ASP A 208 -18.91 -8.30 23.31
CA ASP A 208 -18.48 -7.76 22.01
C ASP A 208 -17.04 -8.19 21.67
N GLY A 209 -16.14 -8.27 22.67
CA GLY A 209 -14.79 -8.78 22.50
C GLY A 209 -14.77 -10.28 22.13
N CYS A 210 -15.62 -11.08 22.76
CA CYS A 210 -15.77 -12.51 22.43
C CYS A 210 -16.32 -12.73 21.00
N ALA A 211 -17.25 -11.87 20.56
CA ALA A 211 -17.77 -11.92 19.19
C ALA A 211 -16.70 -11.55 18.16
N ALA A 212 -15.88 -10.54 18.43
CA ALA A 212 -14.78 -10.12 17.57
C ALA A 212 -13.69 -11.22 17.48
N GLU A 213 -13.34 -11.86 18.61
CA GLU A 213 -12.41 -12.98 18.64
C GLU A 213 -12.92 -14.18 17.82
N ALA A 214 -14.22 -14.51 17.94
CA ALA A 214 -14.83 -15.60 17.18
C ALA A 214 -14.81 -15.33 15.66
N VAL A 215 -14.97 -14.10 15.24
CA VAL A 215 -14.85 -13.68 13.82
C VAL A 215 -13.39 -13.78 13.37
N TYR A 216 -12.46 -13.27 14.16
CA TYR A 216 -11.02 -13.33 13.87
C TYR A 216 -10.53 -14.77 13.75
N LEU A 217 -10.87 -15.65 14.70
CA LEU A 217 -10.46 -17.08 14.69
C LEU A 217 -11.06 -17.84 13.50
N ARG A 218 -12.30 -17.49 13.06
CA ARG A 218 -12.89 -18.08 11.85
C ARG A 218 -12.16 -17.64 10.58
N GLN A 219 -11.68 -16.39 10.52
CA GLN A 219 -10.90 -15.88 9.39
C GLN A 219 -9.54 -16.56 9.31
N VAL A 220 -8.82 -16.66 10.44
CA VAL A 220 -7.51 -17.35 10.51
C VAL A 220 -7.66 -18.83 10.14
N ALA A 221 -8.69 -19.54 10.64
CA ALA A 221 -8.93 -20.94 10.32
C ALA A 221 -9.33 -21.17 8.84
N ALA A 222 -9.92 -20.18 8.18
CA ALA A 222 -10.24 -20.24 6.75
C ALA A 222 -8.98 -20.05 5.90
N GLU A 223 -8.03 -19.19 6.33
CA GLU A 223 -6.76 -18.96 5.66
C GLU A 223 -5.82 -20.17 5.74
N ASP A 224 -5.76 -20.86 6.88
CA ASP A 224 -4.95 -22.08 7.06
C ASP A 224 -5.43 -23.24 6.17
N LYS A 225 -6.73 -23.35 5.91
CA LYS A 225 -7.28 -24.36 4.99
C LYS A 225 -6.96 -24.09 3.52
N PHE A 226 -6.74 -22.83 3.16
CA PHE A 226 -6.44 -22.43 1.77
C PHE A 226 -4.94 -22.56 1.43
N ASN A 227 -4.07 -22.45 2.44
CA ASN A 227 -2.61 -22.55 2.29
C ASN A 227 -2.07 -23.98 2.42
N GLY A 228 -2.92 -24.97 2.69
CA GLY A 228 -2.57 -26.38 2.89
C GLY A 228 -2.87 -27.31 1.68
N GLN A 229 -3.12 -26.74 0.48
CA GLN A 229 -3.31 -27.51 -0.77
C GLN A 229 -2.29 -27.12 -1.82
#